data_2c1481faaaf679c692dad48fa76b8ea5
#
_entry.id   2c1481faaaf679c692dad48fa76b8ea5
#
_cell.length_a   1.000
_cell.length_b   1.000
_cell.length_c   1.000
_cell.angle_alpha   90.00
_cell.angle_beta   90.00
_cell.angle_gamma   90.00
#
_symmetry.space_group_name_H-M   'P 1'
#
loop_
_entity.id
_entity.type
_entity.pdbx_description
1 polymer ?
#
loop_
_entity_poly.entity_id
_entity_poly.type
_entity_poly.pdbx_seq_one_letter_code
_entity_poly.pdbx_strand_id
1 'polypeptide(L)'
;NQNRQVAALKDGVDIVVATPGRLIDLLEQGAVDLSQVIVTVLDEADHMADLGFLPVVTRILDKTPTGGQRLLFSATLDNGVDKLVRRFLQNEILHSVDEATSHVADMTHHVFETVDAESKKHLITALASGRSRRILFTRTKHQAKKLAKSLTESGIPAVDLHGNLSQPQRDRNLAAFGDGSVKVLVATDVAARGVHVDDVALV
;
A
#
# COMPACT_ATOMS: atom_id res chain seq x y z
N ASN A 1 19.23 -6.51 4.01
CA ASN A 1 20.39 -6.45 4.88
C ASN A 1 21.02 -5.06 4.81
N GLN A 2 21.06 -4.33 5.94
CA GLN A 2 21.52 -2.95 6.03
C GLN A 2 22.96 -2.78 5.57
N ASN A 3 23.85 -3.69 5.92
CA ASN A 3 25.27 -3.62 5.56
C ASN A 3 25.49 -3.63 4.03
N ARG A 4 24.65 -4.36 3.28
CA ARG A 4 24.69 -4.33 1.80
C ARG A 4 24.23 -2.99 1.24
N GLN A 5 23.23 -2.37 1.87
CA GLN A 5 22.75 -1.03 1.47
C GLN A 5 23.83 0.02 1.71
N VAL A 6 24.45 -0.01 2.88
CA VAL A 6 25.55 0.90 3.23
C VAL A 6 26.74 0.73 2.29
N ALA A 7 27.11 -0.51 1.94
CA ALA A 7 28.20 -0.77 0.98
C ALA A 7 27.86 -0.18 -0.40
N ALA A 8 26.67 -0.46 -0.95
CA ALA A 8 26.25 0.06 -2.23
C ALA A 8 26.22 1.61 -2.27
N LEU A 9 25.75 2.25 -1.18
CA LEU A 9 25.74 3.71 -1.09
C LEU A 9 27.15 4.32 -1.04
N LYS A 10 28.10 3.64 -0.39
CA LYS A 10 29.52 4.07 -0.37
C LYS A 10 30.20 3.95 -1.73
N ASP A 11 29.82 2.95 -2.52
CA ASP A 11 30.34 2.76 -3.88
C ASP A 11 29.79 3.80 -4.86
N GLY A 12 28.75 4.54 -4.45
CA GLY A 12 28.04 5.53 -5.26
C GLY A 12 26.90 4.89 -6.06
N VAL A 13 25.74 5.56 -6.05
CA VAL A 13 24.55 5.15 -6.80
C VAL A 13 23.89 6.38 -7.43
N ASP A 14 23.37 6.23 -8.64
CA ASP A 14 22.67 7.30 -9.35
C ASP A 14 21.21 7.45 -8.90
N ILE A 15 20.59 6.34 -8.48
CA ILE A 15 19.19 6.29 -8.06
C ILE A 15 19.07 5.58 -6.72
N VAL A 16 18.39 6.23 -5.77
CA VAL A 16 18.03 5.65 -4.46
C VAL A 16 16.52 5.48 -4.36
N VAL A 17 16.06 4.26 -4.20
CA VAL A 17 14.66 3.94 -3.87
C VAL A 17 14.59 3.50 -2.42
N ALA A 18 13.81 4.20 -1.61
CA ALA A 18 13.77 3.94 -0.18
C ALA A 18 12.39 4.23 0.44
N THR A 19 12.11 3.56 1.55
CA THR A 19 11.04 3.97 2.45
C THR A 19 11.54 5.05 3.42
N PRO A 20 10.68 5.98 3.88
CA PRO A 20 11.10 7.11 4.72
C PRO A 20 11.89 6.69 5.96
N GLY A 21 11.42 5.67 6.69
CA GLY A 21 12.07 5.20 7.91
C GLY A 21 13.49 4.67 7.67
N ARG A 22 13.72 3.93 6.56
CA ARG A 22 15.06 3.43 6.24
C ARG A 22 15.98 4.54 5.78
N LEU A 23 15.48 5.47 4.99
CA LEU A 23 16.31 6.55 4.46
C LEU A 23 16.77 7.50 5.57
N ILE A 24 15.88 7.86 6.50
CA ILE A 24 16.27 8.73 7.62
C ILE A 24 17.29 8.04 8.54
N ASP A 25 17.15 6.75 8.80
CA ASP A 25 18.11 5.95 9.57
C ASP A 25 19.52 5.97 8.90
N LEU A 26 19.59 5.80 7.58
CA LEU A 26 20.86 5.86 6.84
C LEU A 26 21.46 7.28 6.80
N LEU A 27 20.62 8.32 6.76
CA LEU A 27 21.05 9.72 6.85
C LEU A 27 21.64 10.03 8.24
N GLU A 28 20.99 9.58 9.30
CA GLU A 28 21.46 9.78 10.69
C GLU A 28 22.77 9.03 10.97
N GLN A 29 23.01 7.91 10.30
CA GLN A 29 24.26 7.18 10.34
C GLN A 29 25.35 7.76 9.45
N GLY A 30 25.08 8.80 8.68
CA GLY A 30 26.01 9.36 7.69
C GLY A 30 26.35 8.41 6.54
N ALA A 31 25.52 7.39 6.29
CA ALA A 31 25.73 6.40 5.25
C ALA A 31 25.24 6.87 3.86
N VAL A 32 24.46 7.92 3.81
CA VAL A 32 23.97 8.57 2.58
C VAL A 32 23.99 10.09 2.73
N ASP A 33 24.31 10.78 1.66
CA ASP A 33 24.22 12.24 1.54
C ASP A 33 23.25 12.59 0.39
N LEU A 34 22.26 13.42 0.67
CA LEU A 34 21.26 13.87 -0.29
C LEU A 34 21.54 15.26 -0.87
N SER A 35 22.65 15.88 -0.49
CA SER A 35 22.99 17.25 -0.91
C SER A 35 23.19 17.43 -2.42
N GLN A 36 23.42 16.35 -3.15
CA GLN A 36 23.60 16.33 -4.60
C GLN A 36 22.40 15.77 -5.38
N VAL A 37 21.27 15.50 -4.70
CA VAL A 37 20.08 14.98 -5.35
C VAL A 37 19.42 16.05 -6.21
N ILE A 38 19.32 15.79 -7.51
CA ILE A 38 18.75 16.73 -8.49
C ILE A 38 17.25 16.48 -8.77
N VAL A 39 16.78 15.26 -8.55
CA VAL A 39 15.37 14.87 -8.72
C VAL A 39 14.89 14.12 -7.49
N THR A 40 13.77 14.54 -6.95
CA THR A 40 13.10 13.87 -5.82
C THR A 40 11.69 13.44 -6.23
N VAL A 41 11.37 12.18 -5.99
CA VAL A 41 10.04 11.63 -6.26
C VAL A 41 9.42 11.16 -4.94
N LEU A 42 8.25 11.68 -4.62
CA LEU A 42 7.38 11.18 -3.56
C LEU A 42 6.24 10.42 -4.21
N ASP A 43 6.13 9.14 -3.89
CA ASP A 43 5.04 8.29 -4.36
C ASP A 43 4.15 7.89 -3.19
N GLU A 44 2.84 7.78 -3.43
CA GLU A 44 1.84 7.48 -2.41
C GLU A 44 1.89 8.44 -1.20
N ALA A 45 1.93 9.76 -1.45
CA ALA A 45 2.10 10.76 -0.40
C ALA A 45 0.95 10.77 0.62
N ASP A 46 -0.29 10.52 0.20
CA ASP A 46 -1.45 10.33 1.07
C ASP A 46 -1.28 9.14 2.02
N HIS A 47 -0.78 8.03 1.52
CA HIS A 47 -0.49 6.87 2.36
C HIS A 47 0.60 7.16 3.40
N MET A 48 1.64 7.88 3.02
CA MET A 48 2.65 8.32 3.97
C MET A 48 2.07 9.25 5.04
N ALA A 49 1.07 10.07 4.66
CA ALA A 49 0.32 10.92 5.59
C ALA A 49 -0.48 10.07 6.59
N ASP A 50 -1.27 9.13 6.10
CA ASP A 50 -2.10 8.23 6.92
C ASP A 50 -1.28 7.40 7.92
N LEU A 51 -0.08 6.99 7.53
CA LEU A 51 0.86 6.28 8.39
C LEU A 51 1.66 7.20 9.34
N GLY A 52 1.46 8.51 9.28
CA GLY A 52 2.15 9.49 10.12
C GLY A 52 3.61 9.76 9.73
N PHE A 53 4.02 9.45 8.50
CA PHE A 53 5.39 9.65 8.02
C PHE A 53 5.71 11.07 7.55
N LEU A 54 4.74 11.98 7.46
CA LEU A 54 4.99 13.35 6.95
C LEU A 54 6.12 14.09 7.68
N PRO A 55 6.29 14.01 9.02
CA PRO A 55 7.42 14.64 9.68
C PRO A 55 8.77 14.08 9.22
N VAL A 56 8.86 12.78 9.02
CA VAL A 56 10.08 12.10 8.55
C VAL A 56 10.38 12.47 7.10
N VAL A 57 9.35 12.46 6.24
CA VAL A 57 9.46 12.90 4.82
C VAL A 57 9.93 14.33 4.74
N THR A 58 9.37 15.23 5.54
CA THR A 58 9.79 16.63 5.65
C THR A 58 11.28 16.74 5.98
N ARG A 59 11.77 16.02 7.00
CA ARG A 59 13.18 16.01 7.39
C ARG A 59 14.11 15.51 6.27
N ILE A 60 13.65 14.52 5.49
CA ILE A 60 14.39 14.00 4.33
C ILE A 60 14.47 15.06 3.23
N LEU A 61 13.35 15.67 2.87
CA LEU A 61 13.27 16.70 1.83
C LEU A 61 14.09 17.95 2.20
N ASP A 62 14.16 18.32 3.47
CA ASP A 62 14.99 19.41 3.97
C ASP A 62 16.51 19.16 3.76
N LYS A 63 16.92 17.91 3.49
CA LYS A 63 18.30 17.53 3.17
C LYS A 63 18.60 17.52 1.66
N THR A 64 17.58 17.70 0.82
CA THR A 64 17.75 17.78 -0.63
C THR A 64 17.82 19.25 -1.09
N PRO A 65 18.55 19.57 -2.18
CA PRO A 65 18.63 20.92 -2.71
C PRO A 65 17.27 21.52 -3.05
N THR A 66 17.08 22.80 -2.76
CA THR A 66 15.82 23.51 -3.03
C THR A 66 15.55 23.74 -4.51
N GLY A 67 16.59 23.78 -5.35
CA GLY A 67 16.50 24.00 -6.79
C GLY A 67 16.34 22.72 -7.62
N GLY A 68 16.27 21.54 -6.98
CA GLY A 68 16.06 20.27 -7.68
C GLY A 68 14.62 20.10 -8.16
N GLN A 69 14.43 19.28 -9.18
CA GLN A 69 13.10 18.89 -9.62
C GLN A 69 12.40 18.04 -8.55
N ARG A 70 11.13 18.32 -8.30
CA ARG A 70 10.33 17.56 -7.34
C ARG A 70 9.03 17.08 -7.97
N LEU A 71 8.77 15.79 -7.84
CA LEU A 71 7.57 15.11 -8.32
C LEU A 71 6.85 14.52 -7.11
N LEU A 72 5.54 14.71 -7.05
CA LEU A 72 4.70 14.15 -5.99
C LEU A 72 3.51 13.44 -6.64
N PHE A 73 3.34 12.16 -6.29
CA PHE A 73 2.23 11.34 -6.70
C PHE A 73 1.36 11.00 -5.48
N SER A 74 0.06 11.22 -5.60
CA SER A 74 -0.90 10.98 -4.52
C SER A 74 -2.29 10.78 -5.10
N ALA A 75 -3.09 9.89 -4.54
CA ALA A 75 -4.48 9.75 -4.92
C ALA A 75 -5.34 10.90 -4.37
N THR A 76 -4.94 11.50 -3.24
CA THR A 76 -5.58 12.68 -2.64
C THR A 76 -4.56 13.72 -2.22
N LEU A 77 -4.97 14.97 -2.13
CA LEU A 77 -4.16 16.08 -1.60
C LEU A 77 -4.56 16.48 -0.17
N ASP A 78 -5.27 15.60 0.52
CA ASP A 78 -5.74 15.80 1.90
C ASP A 78 -4.70 15.39 2.95
N ASN A 79 -5.09 15.41 4.23
CA ASN A 79 -4.33 14.88 5.37
C ASN A 79 -2.91 15.44 5.52
N GLY A 80 -2.66 16.63 5.03
CA GLY A 80 -1.38 17.33 5.16
C GLY A 80 -0.44 17.14 3.97
N VAL A 81 -0.85 16.37 2.92
CA VAL A 81 -0.12 16.32 1.64
C VAL A 81 -0.04 17.71 1.02
N ASP A 82 -1.12 18.51 1.13
CA ASP A 82 -1.17 19.91 0.73
C ASP A 82 -0.05 20.75 1.35
N LYS A 83 0.35 20.45 2.60
CA LYS A 83 1.45 21.14 3.28
C LYS A 83 2.80 20.79 2.69
N LEU A 84 3.00 19.54 2.25
CA LEU A 84 4.22 19.15 1.53
C LEU A 84 4.29 19.86 0.18
N VAL A 85 3.17 19.89 -0.56
CA VAL A 85 3.09 20.60 -1.85
C VAL A 85 3.51 22.05 -1.66
N ARG A 86 2.84 22.80 -0.78
CA ARG A 86 3.12 24.22 -0.53
C ARG A 86 4.53 24.50 -0.03
N ARG A 87 5.14 23.58 0.71
CA ARG A 87 6.47 23.78 1.28
C ARG A 87 7.59 23.46 0.29
N PHE A 88 7.42 22.42 -0.50
CA PHE A 88 8.53 21.82 -1.25
C PHE A 88 8.41 21.93 -2.77
N LEU A 89 7.19 22.13 -3.31
CA LEU A 89 7.00 22.33 -4.74
C LEU A 89 6.92 23.84 -5.03
N GLN A 90 7.59 24.27 -6.09
CA GLN A 90 7.57 25.65 -6.55
C GLN A 90 7.08 25.69 -7.99
N ASN A 91 6.08 26.53 -8.27
CA ASN A 91 5.45 26.63 -9.58
C ASN A 91 4.99 25.24 -10.09
N GLU A 92 4.36 24.47 -9.21
CA GLU A 92 3.90 23.13 -9.50
C GLU A 92 2.91 23.11 -10.66
N ILE A 93 3.01 22.09 -11.50
CA ILE A 93 2.03 21.78 -12.53
C ILE A 93 1.21 20.60 -12.03
N LEU A 94 -0.09 20.83 -11.81
CA LEU A 94 -0.99 19.79 -11.39
C LEU A 94 -1.47 18.99 -12.61
N HIS A 95 -1.22 17.69 -12.58
CA HIS A 95 -1.79 16.72 -13.49
C HIS A 95 -2.80 15.88 -12.73
N SER A 96 -4.07 15.95 -13.11
CA SER A 96 -5.11 15.09 -12.57
C SER A 96 -5.55 14.10 -13.63
N VAL A 97 -5.62 12.83 -13.26
CA VAL A 97 -6.24 11.80 -14.08
C VAL A 97 -7.65 11.63 -13.56
N ASP A 98 -8.63 12.12 -14.31
CA ASP A 98 -10.05 12.00 -13.98
C ASP A 98 -10.54 10.56 -14.19
N GLU A 99 -10.03 9.62 -13.40
CA GLU A 99 -10.61 8.27 -13.34
C GLU A 99 -11.88 8.20 -12.49
N ALA A 100 -12.14 9.24 -11.71
CA ALA A 100 -13.10 9.19 -10.63
C ALA A 100 -14.56 9.12 -11.06
N THR A 101 -14.89 9.37 -12.32
CA THR A 101 -16.31 9.50 -12.68
C THR A 101 -16.92 8.29 -13.37
N SER A 102 -16.13 7.37 -13.92
CA SER A 102 -16.71 6.26 -14.71
C SER A 102 -16.83 4.92 -13.97
N HIS A 103 -15.94 4.60 -13.04
CA HIS A 103 -15.96 3.27 -12.41
C HIS A 103 -16.55 3.24 -11.00
N VAL A 104 -16.45 4.32 -10.22
CA VAL A 104 -17.02 4.37 -8.86
C VAL A 104 -18.55 4.50 -8.89
N ALA A 105 -19.10 5.12 -9.93
CA ALA A 105 -20.56 5.26 -10.10
C ALA A 105 -21.31 3.93 -10.29
N ASP A 106 -20.61 2.89 -10.77
CA ASP A 106 -21.20 1.57 -11.02
C ASP A 106 -21.03 0.59 -9.85
N MET A 107 -20.38 0.99 -8.76
CA MET A 107 -20.24 0.14 -7.58
C MET A 107 -21.45 0.24 -6.65
N THR A 108 -22.06 -0.92 -6.37
CA THR A 108 -23.14 -1.00 -5.38
C THR A 108 -22.56 -1.28 -4.00
N HIS A 109 -22.87 -0.40 -3.04
CA HIS A 109 -22.46 -0.56 -1.66
C HIS A 109 -23.59 -1.18 -0.83
N HIS A 110 -23.28 -2.26 -0.08
CA HIS A 110 -24.19 -2.91 0.82
C HIS A 110 -23.67 -2.84 2.25
N VAL A 111 -24.51 -2.39 3.18
CA VAL A 111 -24.23 -2.39 4.61
C VAL A 111 -25.04 -3.46 5.28
N PHE A 112 -24.40 -4.34 6.03
CA PHE A 112 -25.03 -5.43 6.76
C PHE A 112 -24.82 -5.24 8.25
N GLU A 113 -25.91 -5.24 9.01
CA GLU A 113 -25.88 -5.30 10.47
C GLU A 113 -25.93 -6.75 10.94
N THR A 114 -25.10 -7.10 11.90
CA THR A 114 -25.06 -8.44 12.49
C THR A 114 -25.22 -8.35 14.00
N VAL A 115 -26.04 -9.22 14.56
CA VAL A 115 -26.37 -9.18 16.00
C VAL A 115 -25.28 -9.76 16.89
N ASP A 116 -24.47 -10.68 16.33
CA ASP A 116 -23.39 -11.36 17.05
C ASP A 116 -22.26 -11.83 16.11
N ALA A 117 -21.22 -12.43 16.69
CA ALA A 117 -20.06 -12.91 15.95
C ALA A 117 -20.38 -14.13 15.07
N GLU A 118 -21.38 -14.92 15.42
CA GLU A 118 -21.75 -16.12 14.66
C GLU A 118 -22.54 -15.74 13.40
N SER A 119 -23.52 -14.87 13.52
CA SER A 119 -24.25 -14.31 12.39
C SER A 119 -23.31 -13.57 11.41
N LYS A 120 -22.33 -12.83 11.93
CA LYS A 120 -21.26 -12.23 11.12
C LYS A 120 -20.45 -13.28 10.37
N LYS A 121 -20.06 -14.37 11.02
CA LYS A 121 -19.32 -15.48 10.40
C LYS A 121 -20.13 -16.14 9.30
N HIS A 122 -21.41 -16.42 9.53
CA HIS A 122 -22.30 -16.98 8.54
C HIS A 122 -22.45 -16.08 7.31
N LEU A 123 -22.64 -14.77 7.52
CA LEU A 123 -22.72 -13.79 6.44
C LEU A 123 -21.44 -13.77 5.61
N ILE A 124 -20.28 -13.68 6.25
CA ILE A 124 -18.98 -13.68 5.56
C ILE A 124 -18.80 -14.97 4.75
N THR A 125 -19.15 -16.13 5.33
CA THR A 125 -19.06 -17.42 4.64
C THR A 125 -19.98 -17.46 3.42
N ALA A 126 -21.20 -16.97 3.54
CA ALA A 126 -22.15 -16.88 2.43
C ALA A 126 -21.64 -15.97 1.31
N LEU A 127 -21.15 -14.79 1.65
CA LEU A 127 -20.57 -13.84 0.69
C LEU A 127 -19.29 -14.39 0.03
N ALA A 128 -18.50 -15.18 0.74
CA ALA A 128 -17.28 -15.81 0.24
C ALA A 128 -17.54 -17.01 -0.69
N SER A 129 -18.70 -17.66 -0.62
CA SER A 129 -18.98 -18.95 -1.30
C SER A 129 -19.24 -18.88 -2.80
N GLY A 130 -19.25 -17.74 -3.43
CA GLY A 130 -19.58 -17.62 -4.86
C GLY A 130 -18.44 -18.04 -5.80
N ARG A 131 -18.77 -18.07 -7.10
CA ARG A 131 -17.86 -18.55 -8.15
C ARG A 131 -16.83 -17.51 -8.60
N SER A 132 -17.11 -16.21 -8.44
CA SER A 132 -16.24 -15.12 -8.87
C SER A 132 -15.19 -14.81 -7.80
N ARG A 133 -14.16 -14.04 -8.18
CA ARG A 133 -13.12 -13.60 -7.24
C ARG A 133 -13.67 -12.59 -6.23
N ARG A 134 -13.20 -12.67 -5.00
CA ARG A 134 -13.60 -11.83 -3.88
C ARG A 134 -12.40 -11.39 -3.07
N ILE A 135 -12.41 -10.15 -2.60
CA ILE A 135 -11.42 -9.64 -1.66
C ILE A 135 -12.14 -9.32 -0.34
N LEU A 136 -11.59 -9.79 0.77
CA LEU A 136 -12.09 -9.51 2.11
C LEU A 136 -11.05 -8.73 2.88
N PHE A 137 -11.33 -7.48 3.20
CA PHE A 137 -10.44 -6.66 3.99
C PHE A 137 -10.63 -6.87 5.49
N THR A 138 -9.52 -6.93 6.21
CA THR A 138 -9.49 -7.05 7.67
C THR A 138 -8.52 -6.03 8.27
N ARG A 139 -8.81 -5.58 9.49
CA ARG A 139 -7.99 -4.58 10.18
C ARG A 139 -6.60 -5.07 10.56
N THR A 140 -6.44 -6.38 10.80
CA THR A 140 -5.18 -6.92 11.33
C THR A 140 -4.72 -8.18 10.57
N LYS A 141 -3.41 -8.37 10.51
CA LYS A 141 -2.79 -9.58 9.95
C LYS A 141 -3.27 -10.88 10.61
N HIS A 142 -3.58 -10.84 11.90
CA HIS A 142 -4.08 -12.02 12.63
C HIS A 142 -5.50 -12.38 12.19
N GLN A 143 -6.33 -11.36 11.96
CA GLN A 143 -7.69 -11.57 11.43
C GLN A 143 -7.62 -12.09 9.99
N ALA A 144 -6.76 -11.54 9.13
CA ALA A 144 -6.58 -12.02 7.76
C ALA A 144 -6.22 -13.50 7.73
N LYS A 145 -5.19 -13.90 8.46
CA LYS A 145 -4.75 -15.30 8.55
C LYS A 145 -5.83 -16.22 9.11
N LYS A 146 -6.49 -15.81 10.22
CA LYS A 146 -7.55 -16.61 10.86
C LYS A 146 -8.75 -16.79 9.94
N LEU A 147 -9.17 -15.74 9.24
CA LEU A 147 -10.31 -15.78 8.33
C LEU A 147 -10.04 -16.65 7.12
N ALA A 148 -8.87 -16.48 6.45
CA ALA A 148 -8.49 -17.32 5.32
C ALA A 148 -8.46 -18.81 5.69
N LYS A 149 -7.89 -19.13 6.85
CA LYS A 149 -7.88 -20.51 7.38
C LYS A 149 -9.30 -21.02 7.62
N SER A 150 -10.16 -20.26 8.29
CA SER A 150 -11.54 -20.65 8.61
C SER A 150 -12.38 -20.88 7.35
N LEU A 151 -12.21 -20.04 6.32
CA LEU A 151 -12.90 -20.21 5.04
C LEU A 151 -12.44 -21.49 4.33
N THR A 152 -11.14 -21.75 4.31
CA THR A 152 -10.59 -22.98 3.72
C THR A 152 -11.08 -24.24 4.44
N GLU A 153 -11.12 -24.23 5.77
CA GLU A 153 -11.70 -25.33 6.58
C GLU A 153 -13.19 -25.53 6.33
N SER A 154 -13.89 -24.50 5.90
CA SER A 154 -15.30 -24.53 5.51
C SER A 154 -15.51 -24.90 4.03
N GLY A 155 -14.47 -25.35 3.33
CA GLY A 155 -14.55 -25.75 1.92
C GLY A 155 -14.48 -24.60 0.91
N ILE A 156 -14.12 -23.39 1.35
CA ILE A 156 -13.93 -22.21 0.49
C ILE A 156 -12.44 -21.89 0.43
N PRO A 157 -11.71 -22.30 -0.63
CA PRO A 157 -10.27 -22.02 -0.74
C PRO A 157 -9.99 -20.53 -0.68
N ALA A 158 -9.21 -20.11 0.31
CA ALA A 158 -8.86 -18.73 0.55
C ALA A 158 -7.36 -18.60 0.87
N VAL A 159 -6.76 -17.52 0.42
CA VAL A 159 -5.38 -17.14 0.76
C VAL A 159 -5.36 -15.82 1.49
N ASP A 160 -4.35 -15.63 2.32
CA ASP A 160 -4.15 -14.38 3.06
C ASP A 160 -3.09 -13.48 2.41
N LEU A 161 -3.21 -12.16 2.62
CA LEU A 161 -2.24 -11.17 2.18
C LEU A 161 -2.01 -10.14 3.30
N HIS A 162 -0.85 -10.21 3.93
CA HIS A 162 -0.50 -9.30 5.04
C HIS A 162 1.01 -9.13 5.20
N GLY A 163 1.43 -8.12 5.94
CA GLY A 163 2.84 -7.70 6.05
C GLY A 163 3.81 -8.73 6.67
N ASN A 164 3.33 -9.82 7.28
CA ASN A 164 4.18 -10.87 7.83
C ASN A 164 4.50 -12.00 6.85
N LEU A 165 3.92 -11.99 5.65
CA LEU A 165 4.28 -12.94 4.60
C LEU A 165 5.66 -12.61 4.06
N SER A 166 6.47 -13.64 3.78
CA SER A 166 7.67 -13.46 2.97
C SER A 166 7.29 -13.12 1.54
N GLN A 167 8.18 -12.44 0.80
CA GLN A 167 7.89 -12.07 -0.59
C GLN A 167 7.48 -13.28 -1.45
N PRO A 168 8.17 -14.44 -1.39
CA PRO A 168 7.74 -15.62 -2.15
C PRO A 168 6.35 -16.15 -1.76
N GLN A 169 5.93 -16.00 -0.50
CA GLN A 169 4.58 -16.38 -0.08
C GLN A 169 3.54 -15.40 -0.62
N ARG A 170 3.85 -14.10 -0.57
CA ARG A 170 3.00 -13.05 -1.12
C ARG A 170 2.77 -13.27 -2.63
N ASP A 171 3.85 -13.47 -3.38
CA ASP A 171 3.80 -13.67 -4.83
C ASP A 171 2.98 -14.92 -5.20
N ARG A 172 3.17 -16.03 -4.47
CA ARG A 172 2.41 -17.25 -4.67
C ARG A 172 0.91 -17.07 -4.38
N ASN A 173 0.56 -16.39 -3.27
CA ASN A 173 -0.83 -16.17 -2.90
C ASN A 173 -1.53 -15.25 -3.90
N LEU A 174 -0.84 -14.20 -4.37
CA LEU A 174 -1.35 -13.30 -5.40
C LEU A 174 -1.51 -14.02 -6.75
N ALA A 175 -0.55 -14.84 -7.15
CA ALA A 175 -0.63 -15.63 -8.37
C ALA A 175 -1.84 -16.59 -8.33
N ALA A 176 -2.04 -17.33 -7.24
CA ALA A 176 -3.17 -18.24 -7.06
C ALA A 176 -4.54 -17.53 -7.07
N PHE A 177 -4.60 -16.30 -6.57
CA PHE A 177 -5.80 -15.48 -6.65
C PHE A 177 -5.98 -14.90 -8.06
N GLY A 178 -4.90 -14.44 -8.69
CA GLY A 178 -4.92 -13.84 -10.04
C GLY A 178 -5.28 -14.82 -11.15
N ASP A 179 -4.80 -16.08 -11.09
CA ASP A 179 -5.14 -17.12 -12.04
C ASP A 179 -6.50 -17.79 -11.75
N GLY A 180 -7.09 -17.46 -10.60
CA GLY A 180 -8.41 -17.93 -10.18
C GLY A 180 -8.43 -19.37 -9.65
N SER A 181 -7.30 -19.99 -9.35
CA SER A 181 -7.21 -21.26 -8.63
C SER A 181 -7.72 -21.13 -7.19
N VAL A 182 -7.58 -19.93 -6.61
CA VAL A 182 -8.22 -19.51 -5.36
C VAL A 182 -9.15 -18.33 -5.62
N LYS A 183 -10.36 -18.40 -5.09
CA LYS A 183 -11.39 -17.38 -5.35
C LYS A 183 -11.51 -16.29 -4.28
N VAL A 184 -10.91 -16.49 -3.12
CA VAL A 184 -10.99 -15.55 -1.98
C VAL A 184 -9.60 -15.11 -1.56
N LEU A 185 -9.38 -13.81 -1.59
CA LEU A 185 -8.21 -13.16 -1.01
C LEU A 185 -8.63 -12.44 0.28
N VAL A 186 -8.00 -12.77 1.41
CA VAL A 186 -8.21 -12.07 2.68
C VAL A 186 -7.01 -11.19 2.96
N ALA A 187 -7.18 -9.88 2.93
CA ALA A 187 -6.07 -8.94 2.97
C ALA A 187 -6.20 -7.92 4.11
N THR A 188 -5.08 -7.29 4.45
CA THR A 188 -5.09 -6.00 5.15
C THR A 188 -4.91 -4.88 4.13
N ASP A 189 -5.50 -3.71 4.36
CA ASP A 189 -5.44 -2.55 3.46
C ASP A 189 -4.00 -2.26 3.01
N VAL A 190 -3.09 -2.15 3.97
CA VAL A 190 -1.67 -1.88 3.72
C VAL A 190 -1.01 -2.92 2.81
N ALA A 191 -1.39 -4.20 2.95
CA ALA A 191 -0.77 -5.27 2.17
C ALA A 191 -1.37 -5.41 0.76
N ALA A 192 -2.61 -4.98 0.57
CA ALA A 192 -3.28 -5.03 -0.73
C ALA A 192 -2.99 -3.78 -1.59
N ARG A 193 -2.41 -2.74 -1.02
CA ARG A 193 -2.08 -1.53 -1.76
C ARG A 193 -1.10 -1.83 -2.90
N GLY A 194 -1.35 -1.26 -4.07
CA GLY A 194 -0.59 -1.54 -5.29
C GLY A 194 -0.82 -2.92 -5.91
N VAL A 195 -1.77 -3.69 -5.38
CA VAL A 195 -2.21 -4.96 -5.98
C VAL A 195 -3.31 -4.66 -6.99
N HIS A 196 -3.04 -4.98 -8.24
CA HIS A 196 -4.03 -4.90 -9.32
C HIS A 196 -4.51 -6.32 -9.66
N VAL A 197 -5.80 -6.55 -9.61
CA VAL A 197 -6.44 -7.81 -9.99
C VAL A 197 -7.77 -7.50 -10.68
N ASP A 198 -7.90 -7.97 -11.92
CA ASP A 198 -9.13 -7.82 -12.70
C ASP A 198 -10.23 -8.79 -12.24
N ASP A 199 -11.46 -8.53 -12.66
CA ASP A 199 -12.62 -9.39 -12.46
C ASP A 199 -12.90 -9.74 -10.98
N VAL A 200 -12.72 -8.81 -10.06
CA VAL A 200 -13.17 -8.95 -8.67
C VAL A 200 -14.64 -8.54 -8.59
N ALA A 201 -15.48 -9.49 -8.22
CA ALA A 201 -16.93 -9.26 -8.18
C ALA A 201 -17.46 -8.75 -6.84
N LEU A 202 -16.68 -8.89 -5.76
CA LEU A 202 -17.05 -8.45 -4.42
C LEU A 202 -15.81 -8.04 -3.62
N VAL A 203 -15.93 -6.92 -2.94
CA VAL A 203 -14.95 -6.43 -1.96
C VAL A 203 -15.67 -6.19 -0.64
#